data_dfb22d37477fc797cc357afabbd20fbc
#
_entry.id   dfb22d37477fc797cc357afabbd20fbc
#
_cell.length_a   1.000
_cell.length_b   1.000
_cell.length_c   1.000
_cell.angle_alpha   90.00
_cell.angle_beta   90.00
_cell.angle_gamma   90.00
#
_symmetry.space_group_name_H-M   'P 1'
#
loop_
_entity.id
_entity.type
_entity.pdbx_description
1 polymer ?
#
loop_
_entity_poly.entity_id
_entity_poly.type
_entity_poly.pdbx_seq_one_letter_code
_entity_poly.pdbx_strand_id
1 'polypeptide(L)'
;MNIMNFFSRKRKYYFIASVRDAKQEVDDIIKKAKNLPDDYKYENHDSRCWGFYRSKKKAIQAVTENWADMNEAGYYRYAVIEPHYEGLINPIIGEEMWFKAKYEKCEDKHGTYKMCVGYEPCGVPEWAKQTCGWTIS
;
A
#
# COMPACT_ATOMS: atom_id res chain seq x y z
N MET A 1 -3.56 38.43 -9.49
CA MET A 1 -4.02 37.06 -9.13
C MET A 1 -3.50 36.71 -7.73
N ASN A 2 -4.37 36.31 -6.86
CA ASN A 2 -4.02 35.94 -5.49
C ASN A 2 -3.27 34.59 -5.50
N ILE A 3 -2.19 34.49 -4.73
CA ILE A 3 -1.42 33.24 -4.57
C ILE A 3 -2.31 32.08 -4.10
N MET A 4 -3.28 32.35 -3.22
CA MET A 4 -4.24 31.36 -2.75
C MET A 4 -5.04 30.75 -3.91
N ASN A 5 -5.45 31.55 -4.90
CA ASN A 5 -6.17 31.05 -6.06
C ASN A 5 -5.29 30.21 -6.98
N PHE A 6 -4.00 30.51 -7.05
CA PHE A 6 -3.05 29.71 -7.82
C PHE A 6 -2.93 28.29 -7.22
N PHE A 7 -2.76 28.16 -5.90
CA PHE A 7 -2.66 26.85 -5.26
C PHE A 7 -3.97 26.06 -5.27
N SER A 8 -5.12 26.76 -5.14
CA SER A 8 -6.44 26.10 -5.19
C SER A 8 -6.78 25.50 -6.56
N ARG A 9 -6.09 25.93 -7.63
CA ARG A 9 -6.28 25.41 -8.98
C ARG A 9 -5.46 24.15 -9.27
N LYS A 10 -4.48 23.81 -8.41
CA LYS A 10 -3.71 22.58 -8.59
C LYS A 10 -4.60 21.39 -8.31
N ARG A 11 -4.65 20.47 -9.26
CA ARG A 11 -5.41 19.23 -9.12
C ARG A 11 -4.64 18.26 -8.26
N LYS A 12 -5.37 17.56 -7.41
CA LYS A 12 -4.85 16.40 -6.68
C LYS A 12 -5.13 15.13 -7.46
N TYR A 13 -4.17 14.26 -7.45
CA TYR A 13 -4.27 12.91 -7.98
C TYR A 13 -3.99 11.94 -6.85
N TYR A 14 -4.82 10.93 -6.73
CA TYR A 14 -4.75 9.95 -5.65
C TYR A 14 -4.11 8.69 -6.19
N PHE A 15 -2.80 8.57 -5.99
CA PHE A 15 -2.03 7.42 -6.44
C PHE A 15 -2.20 6.26 -5.50
N ILE A 16 -2.30 5.06 -6.06
CA ILE A 16 -2.50 3.83 -5.30
C ILE A 16 -1.25 2.96 -5.44
N ALA A 17 -0.70 2.55 -4.32
CA ALA A 17 0.39 1.59 -4.28
C ALA A 17 0.04 0.44 -3.33
N SER A 18 0.42 -0.77 -3.72
CA SER A 18 0.45 -1.90 -2.79
C SER A 18 1.84 -2.01 -2.20
N VAL A 19 1.93 -2.44 -0.94
CA VAL A 19 3.17 -2.43 -0.18
C VAL A 19 3.36 -3.75 0.55
N ARG A 20 4.58 -4.29 0.45
CA ARG A 20 5.01 -5.45 1.19
C ARG A 20 5.84 -5.00 2.40
N ASP A 21 5.45 -5.50 3.54
CA ASP A 21 6.12 -5.26 4.81
C ASP A 21 7.43 -6.06 4.89
N ALA A 22 8.53 -5.40 5.19
CA ALA A 22 9.84 -6.05 5.35
C ALA A 22 9.83 -7.10 6.47
N LYS A 23 9.08 -6.87 7.54
CA LYS A 23 8.95 -7.84 8.64
C LYS A 23 8.31 -9.15 8.15
N GLN A 24 7.31 -9.05 7.28
CA GLN A 24 6.67 -10.22 6.68
C GLN A 24 7.68 -11.07 5.90
N GLU A 25 8.55 -10.43 5.13
CA GLU A 25 9.60 -11.11 4.38
C GLU A 25 10.56 -11.85 5.31
N VAL A 26 11.01 -11.20 6.38
CA VAL A 26 11.89 -11.80 7.38
C VAL A 26 11.21 -13.00 8.07
N ASP A 27 9.95 -12.85 8.46
CA ASP A 27 9.19 -13.93 9.10
C ASP A 27 9.05 -15.15 8.17
N ASP A 28 8.80 -14.91 6.88
CA ASP A 28 8.69 -15.98 5.88
C ASP A 28 10.04 -16.67 5.65
N ILE A 29 11.14 -15.93 5.64
CA ILE A 29 12.49 -16.49 5.52
C ILE A 29 12.87 -17.30 6.77
N ILE A 30 12.57 -16.79 7.95
CA ILE A 30 12.88 -17.49 9.21
C ILE A 30 12.14 -18.84 9.29
N LYS A 31 10.91 -18.91 8.81
CA LYS A 31 10.17 -20.19 8.75
C LYS A 31 10.83 -21.21 7.83
N LYS A 32 11.57 -20.77 6.83
CA LYS A 32 12.20 -21.64 5.82
C LYS A 32 13.68 -21.93 6.09
N ALA A 33 14.37 -21.04 6.78
CA ALA A 33 15.81 -21.12 7.01
C ALA A 33 16.12 -21.06 8.51
N LYS A 34 16.66 -22.16 9.05
CA LYS A 34 16.99 -22.27 10.49
C LYS A 34 18.29 -21.55 10.87
N ASN A 35 19.07 -21.02 9.94
CA ASN A 35 20.42 -20.48 10.14
C ASN A 35 20.62 -19.12 9.52
N LEU A 36 19.79 -18.12 9.90
CA LEU A 36 20.08 -16.74 9.53
C LEU A 36 21.13 -16.15 10.45
N PRO A 37 22.06 -15.31 9.93
CA PRO A 37 22.98 -14.56 10.79
C PRO A 37 22.21 -13.69 11.79
N ASP A 38 22.76 -13.54 13.01
CA ASP A 38 22.15 -12.72 14.08
C ASP A 38 22.00 -11.25 13.68
N ASP A 39 22.78 -10.79 12.72
CA ASP A 39 22.75 -9.45 12.21
C ASP A 39 21.96 -9.31 10.90
N TYR A 40 21.22 -10.33 10.51
CA TYR A 40 20.40 -10.28 9.31
C TYR A 40 19.33 -9.20 9.43
N LYS A 41 19.41 -8.21 8.57
CA LYS A 41 18.43 -7.14 8.47
C LYS A 41 17.89 -7.08 7.05
N TYR A 42 16.59 -7.18 6.92
CA TYR A 42 15.91 -6.91 5.66
C TYR A 42 15.47 -5.45 5.64
N GLU A 43 16.11 -4.65 4.82
CA GLU A 43 15.90 -3.18 4.81
C GLU A 43 14.98 -2.70 3.70
N ASN A 44 14.65 -3.56 2.73
CA ASN A 44 13.89 -3.15 1.57
C ASN A 44 12.40 -3.49 1.72
N HIS A 45 11.59 -2.45 1.63
CA HIS A 45 10.15 -2.59 1.42
C HIS A 45 9.90 -2.69 -0.07
N ASP A 46 9.04 -3.61 -0.48
CA ASP A 46 8.61 -3.72 -1.88
C ASP A 46 7.28 -3.01 -2.04
N SER A 47 7.15 -2.21 -3.08
CA SER A 47 5.91 -1.51 -3.39
C SER A 47 5.69 -1.47 -4.90
N ARG A 48 4.41 -1.42 -5.27
CA ARG A 48 4.01 -1.35 -6.66
C ARG A 48 2.94 -0.29 -6.84
N CYS A 49 3.19 0.69 -7.72
CA CYS A 49 2.20 1.66 -8.09
C CYS A 49 1.23 1.07 -9.12
N TRP A 50 -0.06 1.18 -8.85
CA TRP A 50 -1.12 0.66 -9.71
C TRP A 50 -1.75 1.72 -10.60
N GLY A 51 -1.53 2.99 -10.27
CA GLY A 51 -2.11 4.09 -11.00
C GLY A 51 -2.72 5.14 -10.09
N PHE A 52 -3.63 5.94 -10.63
CA PHE A 52 -4.23 7.02 -9.88
C PHE A 52 -5.67 7.28 -10.32
N TYR A 53 -6.40 7.96 -9.42
CA TYR A 53 -7.71 8.53 -9.70
C TYR A 53 -7.72 10.01 -9.33
N ARG A 54 -8.52 10.79 -10.00
CA ARG A 54 -8.78 12.19 -9.63
C ARG A 54 -9.72 12.28 -8.42
N SER A 55 -10.57 11.30 -8.26
CA SER A 55 -11.55 11.21 -7.17
C SER A 55 -10.97 10.43 -6.00
N LYS A 56 -10.90 11.06 -4.83
CA LYS A 56 -10.52 10.39 -3.58
C LYS A 56 -11.44 9.22 -3.27
N LYS A 57 -12.76 9.44 -3.40
CA LYS A 57 -13.76 8.41 -3.15
C LYS A 57 -13.56 7.19 -4.05
N LYS A 58 -13.25 7.42 -5.32
CA LYS A 58 -13.03 6.34 -6.28
C LYS A 58 -11.74 5.58 -5.99
N ALA A 59 -10.69 6.27 -5.57
CA ALA A 59 -9.44 5.63 -5.15
C ALA A 59 -9.67 4.73 -3.92
N ILE A 60 -10.40 5.22 -2.92
CA ILE A 60 -10.75 4.44 -1.74
C ILE A 60 -11.55 3.20 -2.12
N GLN A 61 -12.53 3.35 -3.00
CA GLN A 61 -13.36 2.25 -3.48
C GLN A 61 -12.52 1.19 -4.20
N ALA A 62 -11.61 1.61 -5.07
CA ALA A 62 -10.72 0.71 -5.81
C ALA A 62 -9.86 -0.14 -4.87
N VAL A 63 -9.37 0.45 -3.79
CA VAL A 63 -8.56 -0.24 -2.78
C VAL A 63 -9.43 -1.16 -1.90
N THR A 64 -10.54 -0.66 -1.39
CA THR A 64 -11.40 -1.44 -0.50
C THR A 64 -12.03 -2.63 -1.21
N GLU A 65 -12.28 -2.54 -2.50
CA GLU A 65 -12.84 -3.63 -3.31
C GLU A 65 -11.78 -4.44 -4.05
N ASN A 66 -10.50 -4.07 -3.95
CA ASN A 66 -9.37 -4.74 -4.60
C ASN A 66 -9.58 -4.92 -6.12
N TRP A 67 -9.87 -3.83 -6.82
CA TRP A 67 -10.26 -3.88 -8.24
C TRP A 67 -9.22 -4.49 -9.18
N ALA A 68 -7.94 -4.39 -8.84
CA ALA A 68 -6.85 -4.85 -9.68
C ALA A 68 -6.12 -6.06 -9.12
N ASP A 69 -6.70 -6.77 -8.17
CA ASP A 69 -6.04 -7.86 -7.44
C ASP A 69 -4.65 -7.44 -6.91
N MET A 70 -4.63 -6.31 -6.22
CA MET A 70 -3.40 -5.69 -5.73
C MET A 70 -2.70 -6.52 -4.65
N ASN A 71 -3.42 -7.46 -4.04
CA ASN A 71 -2.88 -8.32 -2.99
C ASN A 71 -1.88 -9.35 -3.53
N GLU A 72 -2.04 -9.78 -4.78
CA GLU A 72 -1.19 -10.78 -5.42
C GLU A 72 -0.97 -12.03 -4.55
N ALA A 73 -2.09 -12.66 -4.17
CA ALA A 73 -2.10 -13.90 -3.35
C ALA A 73 -1.38 -13.77 -2.00
N GLY A 74 -1.51 -12.62 -1.36
CA GLY A 74 -0.96 -12.35 -0.04
C GLY A 74 0.42 -11.69 -0.05
N TYR A 75 0.98 -11.44 -1.22
CA TYR A 75 2.29 -10.80 -1.33
C TYR A 75 2.25 -9.36 -0.80
N TYR A 76 1.24 -8.59 -1.16
CA TYR A 76 1.07 -7.21 -0.69
C TYR A 76 -0.04 -7.14 0.35
N ARG A 77 0.33 -7.15 1.62
CA ARG A 77 -0.63 -7.07 2.73
C ARG A 77 -1.12 -5.67 3.05
N TYR A 78 -0.46 -4.66 2.48
CA TYR A 78 -0.82 -3.25 2.70
C TYR A 78 -1.03 -2.53 1.39
N ALA A 79 -1.83 -1.49 1.45
CA ALA A 79 -2.00 -0.55 0.36
C ALA A 79 -1.99 0.88 0.92
N VAL A 80 -1.54 1.82 0.13
CA VAL A 80 -1.52 3.23 0.48
C VAL A 80 -2.10 4.05 -0.65
N ILE A 81 -2.93 5.02 -0.31
CA ILE A 81 -3.37 6.06 -1.23
C ILE A 81 -2.58 7.31 -0.90
N GLU A 82 -1.79 7.76 -1.85
CA GLU A 82 -0.87 8.87 -1.69
C GLU A 82 -1.28 10.01 -2.61
N PRO A 83 -1.78 11.15 -2.05
CA PRO A 83 -2.12 12.30 -2.87
C PRO A 83 -0.88 13.01 -3.39
N HIS A 84 -0.96 13.45 -4.65
CA HIS A 84 0.06 14.28 -5.29
C HIS A 84 -0.62 15.42 -6.03
N TYR A 85 0.01 16.59 -6.03
CA TYR A 85 -0.41 17.67 -6.91
C TYR A 85 0.05 17.41 -8.35
N GLU A 86 -0.68 17.98 -9.30
CA GLU A 86 -0.26 18.00 -10.69
C GLU A 86 1.12 18.64 -10.83
N GLY A 87 1.96 18.06 -11.68
CA GLY A 87 3.31 18.54 -11.95
C GLY A 87 4.38 17.51 -11.60
N LEU A 88 5.51 17.99 -11.14
CA LEU A 88 6.58 17.10 -10.69
C LEU A 88 6.12 16.31 -9.46
N ILE A 89 6.55 15.06 -9.40
CA ILE A 89 6.08 14.14 -8.37
C ILE A 89 6.59 14.56 -7.01
N ASN A 90 5.66 14.96 -6.14
CA ASN A 90 5.91 15.30 -4.75
C ASN A 90 4.72 14.82 -3.92
N PRO A 91 4.92 13.88 -2.99
CA PRO A 91 3.83 13.46 -2.12
C PRO A 91 3.39 14.61 -1.23
N ILE A 92 2.09 14.67 -0.95
CA ILE A 92 1.56 15.60 0.02
C ILE A 92 1.70 14.96 1.40
N ILE A 93 2.69 15.41 2.16
CA ILE A 93 3.03 14.83 3.46
C ILE A 93 1.86 14.95 4.43
N GLY A 94 1.54 13.84 5.11
CA GLY A 94 0.49 13.79 6.13
C GLY A 94 -0.90 13.50 5.59
N GLU A 95 -1.07 13.34 4.28
CA GLU A 95 -2.37 13.01 3.68
C GLU A 95 -2.46 11.57 3.16
N GLU A 96 -1.47 10.74 3.42
CA GLU A 96 -1.49 9.32 3.04
C GLU A 96 -2.61 8.58 3.78
N MET A 97 -3.29 7.72 3.07
CA MET A 97 -4.29 6.83 3.66
C MET A 97 -3.81 5.40 3.55
N TRP A 98 -3.70 4.73 4.70
CA TRP A 98 -3.20 3.35 4.77
C TRP A 98 -4.33 2.35 4.93
N PHE A 99 -4.14 1.20 4.32
CA PHE A 99 -5.07 0.09 4.32
C PHE A 99 -4.32 -1.22 4.52
N LYS A 100 -4.97 -2.16 5.18
CA LYS A 100 -4.46 -3.52 5.32
C LYS A 100 -5.39 -4.50 4.62
N ALA A 101 -4.84 -5.57 4.08
CA ALA A 101 -5.61 -6.59 3.40
C ALA A 101 -6.56 -7.29 4.35
N LYS A 102 -7.76 -7.55 3.86
CA LYS A 102 -8.81 -8.26 4.56
C LYS A 102 -9.01 -9.61 3.90
N TYR A 103 -8.93 -10.67 4.70
CA TYR A 103 -9.02 -12.03 4.21
C TYR A 103 -10.28 -12.71 4.70
N GLU A 104 -10.84 -13.57 3.85
CA GLU A 104 -11.91 -14.49 4.21
C GLU A 104 -11.45 -15.93 4.01
N LYS A 105 -11.90 -16.80 4.90
CA LYS A 105 -11.65 -18.23 4.81
C LYS A 105 -12.59 -18.84 3.79
N CYS A 106 -12.03 -19.52 2.80
CA CYS A 106 -12.80 -20.21 1.76
C CYS A 106 -12.52 -21.69 1.79
N GLU A 107 -13.51 -22.49 1.40
CA GLU A 107 -13.37 -23.93 1.29
C GLU A 107 -13.77 -24.37 -0.12
N ASP A 108 -12.99 -25.26 -0.69
CA ASP A 108 -13.30 -25.94 -1.94
C ASP A 108 -12.93 -27.42 -1.84
N LYS A 109 -13.03 -28.16 -2.93
CA LYS A 109 -12.68 -29.58 -2.99
C LYS A 109 -11.21 -29.87 -2.69
N HIS A 110 -10.34 -28.87 -2.73
CA HIS A 110 -8.90 -28.99 -2.48
C HIS A 110 -8.50 -28.61 -1.07
N GLY A 111 -9.42 -28.12 -0.25
CA GLY A 111 -9.19 -27.76 1.14
C GLY A 111 -9.60 -26.33 1.50
N THR A 112 -9.07 -25.86 2.62
CA THR A 112 -9.34 -24.52 3.16
C THR A 112 -8.21 -23.56 2.81
N TYR A 113 -8.56 -22.36 2.34
CA TYR A 113 -7.60 -21.30 2.02
C TYR A 113 -8.15 -19.94 2.42
N LYS A 114 -7.27 -18.95 2.48
CA LYS A 114 -7.66 -17.55 2.72
C LYS A 114 -7.60 -16.78 1.41
N MET A 115 -8.64 -16.01 1.14
CA MET A 115 -8.72 -15.16 -0.04
C MET A 115 -8.85 -13.69 0.38
N CYS A 116 -8.09 -12.81 -0.26
CA CYS A 116 -8.24 -11.39 -0.05
C CYS A 116 -9.55 -10.90 -0.67
N VAL A 117 -10.39 -10.28 0.15
CA VAL A 117 -11.68 -9.73 -0.28
C VAL A 117 -11.66 -8.21 -0.40
N GLY A 118 -10.48 -7.62 -0.26
CA GLY A 118 -10.28 -6.18 -0.34
C GLY A 118 -9.34 -5.72 0.76
N TYR A 119 -9.29 -4.41 0.93
CA TYR A 119 -8.47 -3.77 1.96
C TYR A 119 -9.37 -2.96 2.87
N GLU A 120 -8.98 -2.84 4.14
CA GLU A 120 -9.69 -2.03 5.12
C GLU A 120 -8.78 -0.93 5.68
N PRO A 121 -9.34 0.24 6.05
CA PRO A 121 -8.53 1.33 6.61
C PRO A 121 -7.76 0.87 7.84
N CYS A 122 -6.51 1.32 7.95
CA CYS A 122 -5.68 1.11 9.11
C CYS A 122 -4.85 2.37 9.40
N GLY A 123 -4.21 2.41 10.56
CA GLY A 123 -3.25 3.47 10.85
C GLY A 123 -1.96 3.27 10.04
N VAL A 124 -1.12 4.30 10.02
CA VAL A 124 0.20 4.20 9.41
C VAL A 124 1.00 3.13 10.14
N PRO A 125 1.45 2.07 9.47
CA PRO A 125 2.29 1.06 10.11
C PRO A 125 3.57 1.68 10.66
N GLU A 126 4.05 1.18 11.81
CA GLU A 126 5.24 1.71 12.45
C GLU A 126 6.47 1.69 11.52
N TRP A 127 6.64 0.59 10.78
CA TRP A 127 7.72 0.43 9.82
C TRP A 127 7.64 1.39 8.63
N ALA A 128 6.48 1.98 8.37
CA ALA A 128 6.25 2.89 7.24
C ALA A 128 6.47 4.37 7.58
N LYS A 129 6.54 4.72 8.86
CA LYS A 129 6.55 6.12 9.32
C LYS A 129 7.74 6.94 8.86
N GLN A 130 8.86 6.30 8.56
CA GLN A 130 10.10 6.99 8.17
C GLN A 130 10.29 7.04 6.65
N THR A 131 9.38 6.48 5.89
CA THR A 131 9.47 6.46 4.43
C THR A 131 8.69 7.63 3.84
N CYS A 132 9.32 8.33 2.92
CA CYS A 132 8.70 9.46 2.22
C CYS A 132 8.36 9.03 0.80
N GLY A 133 7.09 8.70 0.57
CA GLY A 133 6.59 8.29 -0.73
C GLY A 133 6.66 6.79 -0.98
N TRP A 134 5.57 6.24 -1.47
CA TRP A 134 5.42 4.80 -1.75
C TRP A 134 5.05 4.50 -3.19
N THR A 135 4.52 5.49 -3.90
CA THR A 135 3.97 5.28 -5.24
C THR A 135 5.02 5.09 -6.31
N ILE A 136 6.22 5.56 -6.10
CA ILE A 136 7.32 5.59 -7.07
C ILE A 136 8.61 4.97 -6.54
N SER A 137 8.52 4.24 -5.48
CA SER A 137 9.68 3.57 -4.89
C SER A 137 10.14 2.35 -5.70
#